data_956208a0a56ae6caad3c3d64027f774d
#
_entry.id   956208a0a56ae6caad3c3d64027f774d
#
_cell.length_a   1.000
_cell.length_b   1.000
_cell.length_c   1.000
_cell.angle_alpha   90.00
_cell.angle_beta   90.00
_cell.angle_gamma   90.00
#
_symmetry.space_group_name_H-M   'P 1'
#
loop_
_entity.id
_entity.type
_entity.pdbx_description
1 polymer ?
#
loop_
_entity_poly.entity_id
_entity_poly.type
_entity_poly.pdbx_seq_one_letter_code
_entity_poly.pdbx_strand_id
1 'polypeptide(L)'
;MQDEVEKEKIVVKKSSMNPKILITGIVVYIVSAVVSFLIFSGLSGPSITPVAAPKKTADGKLMFDDTLPKTESCPLNGAKYSKQQRAWWEKHEPLGVMIENHTEARPQSGISFADVVYEAIAEGGITRFLTVFYCQDAEVVGPVRSARTYFIDFLSEYGAF
;
A
#
# COMPACT_ATOMS: atom_id res chain seq x y z
N MET A 1 -49.31 -16.21 -58.48
CA MET A 1 -48.61 -17.24 -57.68
C MET A 1 -48.43 -16.63 -56.32
N GLN A 2 -49.34 -16.95 -55.44
CA GLN A 2 -49.36 -16.50 -54.07
C GLN A 2 -48.82 -17.67 -53.26
N ASP A 3 -47.63 -17.53 -52.68
CA ASP A 3 -47.10 -18.51 -51.73
C ASP A 3 -47.57 -18.10 -50.35
N GLU A 4 -48.45 -18.95 -49.81
CA GLU A 4 -48.89 -18.90 -48.43
C GLU A 4 -47.74 -19.34 -47.52
N VAL A 5 -47.22 -18.40 -46.74
CA VAL A 5 -46.33 -18.70 -45.65
C VAL A 5 -47.19 -19.15 -44.46
N GLU A 6 -47.25 -20.46 -44.24
CA GLU A 6 -47.89 -21.12 -43.12
C GLU A 6 -47.16 -20.72 -41.81
N LYS A 7 -47.85 -19.93 -41.00
CA LYS A 7 -47.35 -19.54 -39.67
C LYS A 7 -47.51 -20.70 -38.71
N GLU A 8 -46.48 -21.47 -38.53
CA GLU A 8 -46.39 -22.51 -37.47
C GLU A 8 -46.46 -21.85 -36.09
N LYS A 9 -47.62 -22.02 -35.43
CA LYS A 9 -47.81 -21.57 -34.05
C LYS A 9 -47.04 -22.48 -33.11
N ILE A 10 -45.88 -22.04 -32.67
CA ILE A 10 -45.14 -22.69 -31.59
C ILE A 10 -45.97 -22.61 -30.31
N VAL A 11 -46.64 -23.73 -29.97
CA VAL A 11 -47.35 -23.86 -28.71
C VAL A 11 -46.34 -24.10 -27.60
N VAL A 12 -45.92 -23.03 -26.93
CA VAL A 12 -45.10 -23.13 -25.71
C VAL A 12 -45.96 -23.77 -24.62
N LYS A 13 -45.75 -25.08 -24.39
CA LYS A 13 -46.37 -25.81 -23.31
C LYS A 13 -45.88 -25.26 -21.98
N LYS A 14 -46.70 -24.43 -21.32
CA LYS A 14 -46.42 -23.88 -19.99
C LYS A 14 -46.33 -25.06 -18.99
N SER A 15 -45.08 -25.45 -18.66
CA SER A 15 -44.84 -26.48 -17.66
C SER A 15 -45.31 -25.96 -16.30
N SER A 16 -46.40 -26.50 -15.80
CA SER A 16 -46.89 -26.22 -14.45
C SER A 16 -46.00 -26.96 -13.46
N MET A 17 -45.04 -26.26 -12.88
CA MET A 17 -44.16 -26.79 -11.85
C MET A 17 -44.99 -27.07 -10.59
N ASN A 18 -44.85 -28.26 -10.05
CA ASN A 18 -45.56 -28.66 -8.83
C ASN A 18 -45.19 -27.72 -7.68
N PRO A 19 -46.15 -27.02 -7.04
CA PRO A 19 -45.86 -26.04 -6.01
C PRO A 19 -45.03 -26.60 -4.83
N LYS A 20 -45.19 -27.90 -4.55
CA LYS A 20 -44.39 -28.57 -3.50
C LYS A 20 -42.88 -28.61 -3.87
N ILE A 21 -42.54 -28.87 -5.12
CA ILE A 21 -41.15 -28.91 -5.60
C ILE A 21 -40.55 -27.51 -5.54
N LEU A 22 -41.33 -26.49 -5.91
CA LEU A 22 -40.88 -25.09 -5.84
C LEU A 22 -40.58 -24.65 -4.39
N ILE A 23 -41.48 -24.98 -3.46
CA ILE A 23 -41.33 -24.65 -2.04
C ILE A 23 -40.10 -25.37 -1.46
N THR A 24 -39.96 -26.68 -1.76
CA THR A 24 -38.77 -27.43 -1.30
C THR A 24 -37.47 -26.84 -1.82
N GLY A 25 -37.41 -26.43 -3.10
CA GLY A 25 -36.24 -25.78 -3.67
C GLY A 25 -35.91 -24.46 -2.97
N ILE A 26 -36.90 -23.64 -2.67
CA ILE A 26 -36.72 -22.38 -1.94
C ILE A 26 -36.19 -22.63 -0.53
N VAL A 27 -36.73 -23.59 0.19
CA VAL A 27 -36.29 -23.94 1.55
C VAL A 27 -34.83 -24.42 1.55
N VAL A 28 -34.45 -25.31 0.63
CA VAL A 28 -33.07 -25.78 0.49
C VAL A 28 -32.11 -24.63 0.18
N TYR A 29 -32.52 -23.73 -0.71
CA TYR A 29 -31.71 -22.54 -1.05
C TYR A 29 -31.49 -21.64 0.18
N ILE A 30 -32.55 -21.34 0.93
CA ILE A 30 -32.44 -20.49 2.15
C ILE A 30 -31.55 -21.16 3.19
N VAL A 31 -31.74 -22.47 3.44
CA VAL A 31 -30.89 -23.20 4.40
C VAL A 31 -29.42 -23.20 3.97
N SER A 32 -29.14 -23.47 2.70
CA SER A 32 -27.74 -23.42 2.18
C SER A 32 -27.13 -22.03 2.29
N ALA A 33 -27.88 -20.96 2.02
CA ALA A 33 -27.41 -19.59 2.16
C ALA A 33 -27.11 -19.23 3.62
N VAL A 34 -27.97 -19.63 4.56
CA VAL A 34 -27.74 -19.41 6.00
C VAL A 34 -26.52 -20.18 6.49
N VAL A 35 -26.38 -21.45 6.11
CA VAL A 35 -25.21 -22.27 6.48
C VAL A 35 -23.93 -21.67 5.92
N SER A 36 -23.92 -21.26 4.64
CA SER A 36 -22.76 -20.60 4.02
C SER A 36 -22.41 -19.29 4.72
N PHE A 37 -23.41 -18.49 5.09
CA PHE A 37 -23.19 -17.24 5.84
C PHE A 37 -22.60 -17.51 7.23
N LEU A 38 -23.09 -18.52 7.97
CA LEU A 38 -22.56 -18.86 9.29
C LEU A 38 -21.12 -19.39 9.21
N ILE A 39 -20.82 -20.23 8.20
CA ILE A 39 -19.46 -20.71 7.97
C ILE A 39 -18.54 -19.54 7.62
N PHE A 40 -18.95 -18.67 6.71
CA PHE A 40 -18.16 -17.52 6.31
C PHE A 40 -17.93 -16.53 7.46
N SER A 41 -18.95 -16.23 8.27
CA SER A 41 -18.82 -15.36 9.44
C SER A 41 -17.98 -15.98 10.55
N GLY A 42 -17.98 -17.31 10.71
CA GLY A 42 -17.14 -18.02 11.68
C GLY A 42 -15.67 -18.17 11.24
N LEU A 43 -15.41 -18.21 9.90
CA LEU A 43 -14.06 -18.21 9.34
C LEU A 43 -13.51 -16.79 9.09
N SER A 44 -14.32 -15.76 9.25
CA SER A 44 -13.84 -14.38 9.22
C SER A 44 -12.82 -14.23 10.36
N GLY A 45 -11.54 -14.20 9.99
CA GLY A 45 -10.42 -14.07 10.92
C GLY A 45 -10.54 -12.83 11.81
N PRO A 46 -9.61 -12.63 12.75
CA PRO A 46 -9.68 -11.53 13.71
C PRO A 46 -9.95 -10.22 12.97
N SER A 47 -10.96 -9.49 13.43
CA SER A 47 -11.34 -8.20 12.87
C SER A 47 -10.07 -7.35 12.76
N ILE A 48 -9.70 -7.00 11.53
CA ILE A 48 -8.59 -6.09 11.29
C ILE A 48 -9.05 -4.75 11.86
N THR A 49 -8.64 -4.49 13.10
CA THR A 49 -8.82 -3.16 13.68
C THR A 49 -8.08 -2.19 12.76
N PRO A 50 -8.75 -1.18 12.18
CA PRO A 50 -8.07 -0.23 11.33
C PRO A 50 -6.95 0.43 12.13
N VAL A 51 -5.71 0.30 11.62
CA VAL A 51 -4.56 0.95 12.23
C VAL A 51 -4.79 2.47 12.13
N ALA A 52 -4.78 3.15 13.26
CA ALA A 52 -4.99 4.59 13.30
C ALA A 52 -3.91 5.27 12.44
N ALA A 53 -4.33 6.18 11.56
CA ALA A 53 -3.40 6.97 10.77
C ALA A 53 -2.49 7.82 11.68
N PRO A 54 -1.23 8.11 11.28
CA PRO A 54 -0.37 9.00 12.04
C PRO A 54 -1.00 10.39 12.12
N LYS A 55 -0.83 11.03 13.26
CA LYS A 55 -1.29 12.42 13.46
C LYS A 55 -0.31 13.37 12.78
N LYS A 56 -0.84 14.45 12.17
CA LYS A 56 -0.01 15.57 11.72
C LYS A 56 -0.09 16.70 12.75
N THR A 57 1.06 17.27 13.09
CA THR A 57 1.11 18.52 13.85
C THR A 57 0.66 19.71 13.00
N ALA A 58 0.44 20.87 13.62
CA ALA A 58 0.13 22.11 12.90
C ALA A 58 1.19 22.49 11.85
N ASP A 59 2.45 22.13 12.11
CA ASP A 59 3.59 22.35 11.21
C ASP A 59 3.75 21.25 10.13
N GLY A 60 2.80 20.32 10.04
CA GLY A 60 2.80 19.26 9.03
C GLY A 60 3.64 18.03 9.36
N LYS A 61 4.34 18.01 10.50
CA LYS A 61 5.15 16.89 10.95
C LYS A 61 4.29 15.67 11.27
N LEU A 62 4.73 14.51 10.80
CA LEU A 62 4.10 13.24 11.14
C LEU A 62 4.53 12.80 12.55
N MET A 63 3.56 12.46 13.37
CA MET A 63 3.77 11.87 14.68
C MET A 63 3.24 10.45 14.70
N PHE A 64 4.15 9.52 14.87
CA PHE A 64 3.84 8.11 15.12
C PHE A 64 3.72 7.86 16.62
N ASP A 65 2.93 6.86 16.98
CA ASP A 65 2.80 6.43 18.37
C ASP A 65 3.96 5.49 18.73
N ASP A 66 4.91 5.99 19.50
CA ASP A 66 6.11 5.23 19.93
C ASP A 66 5.80 4.14 20.94
N THR A 67 4.58 4.12 21.52
CA THR A 67 4.14 3.08 22.46
C THR A 67 3.71 1.78 21.76
N LEU A 68 3.49 1.85 20.43
CA LEU A 68 3.06 0.70 19.65
C LEU A 68 4.21 -0.31 19.48
N PRO A 69 3.89 -1.63 19.52
CA PRO A 69 4.92 -2.67 19.33
C PRO A 69 5.54 -2.57 17.92
N LYS A 70 6.88 -2.65 17.88
CA LYS A 70 7.69 -2.58 16.64
C LYS A 70 7.86 -3.98 16.06
N THR A 71 6.87 -4.46 15.32
CA THR A 71 6.81 -5.81 14.73
C THR A 71 7.14 -5.85 13.25
N GLU A 72 7.01 -4.73 12.55
CA GLU A 72 7.16 -4.66 11.10
C GLU A 72 8.61 -4.33 10.73
N SER A 73 9.15 -5.03 9.73
CA SER A 73 10.49 -4.75 9.21
C SER A 73 10.43 -3.78 8.05
N CYS A 74 11.27 -2.75 8.08
CA CYS A 74 11.51 -1.89 6.91
C CYS A 74 12.17 -2.70 5.78
N PRO A 75 11.65 -2.66 4.56
CA PRO A 75 12.23 -3.43 3.45
C PRO A 75 13.60 -2.92 3.01
N LEU A 76 13.96 -1.66 3.31
CA LEU A 76 15.22 -1.06 2.87
C LEU A 76 16.39 -1.41 3.79
N ASN A 77 16.19 -1.42 5.11
CA ASN A 77 17.28 -1.59 6.08
C ASN A 77 17.01 -2.66 7.14
N GLY A 78 15.84 -3.31 7.14
CA GLY A 78 15.46 -4.35 8.10
C GLY A 78 15.13 -3.85 9.52
N ALA A 79 15.19 -2.54 9.77
CA ALA A 79 14.84 -1.98 11.07
C ALA A 79 13.37 -2.23 11.44
N LYS A 80 13.08 -2.31 12.73
CA LYS A 80 11.76 -2.64 13.23
C LYS A 80 10.94 -1.39 13.56
N TYR A 81 9.72 -1.38 13.04
CA TYR A 81 8.77 -0.28 13.19
C TYR A 81 7.37 -0.79 13.59
N SER A 82 6.48 0.12 13.92
CA SER A 82 5.09 -0.21 14.25
C SER A 82 4.25 -0.49 12.99
N LYS A 83 3.11 -1.16 13.17
CA LYS A 83 2.11 -1.34 12.10
C LYS A 83 1.58 0.00 11.55
N GLN A 84 1.56 1.05 12.39
CA GLN A 84 1.17 2.40 12.00
C GLN A 84 2.15 2.99 10.98
N GLN A 85 3.46 2.84 11.21
CA GLN A 85 4.50 3.28 10.29
C GLN A 85 4.44 2.48 8.98
N ARG A 86 4.26 1.14 9.06
CA ARG A 86 4.08 0.31 7.87
C ARG A 86 2.89 0.77 7.01
N ALA A 87 1.72 0.97 7.60
CA ALA A 87 0.53 1.45 6.89
C ALA A 87 0.70 2.85 6.29
N TRP A 88 1.69 3.62 6.78
CA TRP A 88 2.05 4.91 6.23
C TRP A 88 3.00 4.75 5.04
N TRP A 89 4.13 4.04 5.16
CA TRP A 89 5.09 3.93 4.07
C TRP A 89 4.57 3.13 2.86
N GLU A 90 3.65 2.18 3.04
CA GLU A 90 3.02 1.45 1.93
C GLU A 90 2.17 2.34 1.00
N LYS A 91 1.98 3.61 1.31
CA LYS A 91 1.17 4.57 0.54
C LYS A 91 1.99 5.52 -0.33
N HIS A 92 3.30 5.42 -0.31
CA HIS A 92 4.20 6.26 -1.11
C HIS A 92 5.44 5.47 -1.52
N GLU A 93 6.16 6.01 -2.46
CA GLU A 93 7.42 5.45 -2.94
C GLU A 93 8.59 5.98 -2.10
N PRO A 94 9.74 5.28 -2.09
CA PRO A 94 10.97 5.80 -1.49
C PRO A 94 11.39 7.13 -2.12
N LEU A 95 11.85 8.07 -1.31
CA LEU A 95 12.32 9.37 -1.74
C LEU A 95 13.85 9.47 -1.61
N GLY A 96 14.54 9.74 -2.71
CA GLY A 96 15.98 10.03 -2.70
C GLY A 96 16.26 11.52 -2.62
N VAL A 97 17.12 11.94 -1.68
CA VAL A 97 17.52 13.32 -1.51
C VAL A 97 19.06 13.43 -1.50
N MET A 98 19.59 14.31 -2.34
CA MET A 98 21.02 14.61 -2.37
C MET A 98 21.38 15.64 -1.32
N ILE A 99 22.26 15.31 -0.41
CA ILE A 99 22.72 16.20 0.66
C ILE A 99 24.21 16.53 0.48
N GLU A 100 24.53 17.82 0.64
CA GLU A 100 25.92 18.34 0.57
C GLU A 100 26.75 17.81 1.76
N ASN A 101 28.01 17.40 1.50
CA ASN A 101 28.92 17.00 2.55
C ASN A 101 30.16 17.89 2.66
N HIS A 102 30.16 19.07 2.04
CA HIS A 102 31.21 20.05 2.26
C HIS A 102 31.27 20.48 3.74
N THR A 103 32.45 20.85 4.23
CA THR A 103 32.62 21.24 5.65
C THR A 103 31.72 22.39 6.06
N GLU A 104 31.51 23.37 5.17
CA GLU A 104 30.62 24.52 5.41
C GLU A 104 29.14 24.18 5.43
N ALA A 105 28.76 22.98 4.93
CA ALA A 105 27.39 22.51 4.93
C ALA A 105 27.00 21.79 6.23
N ARG A 106 27.93 21.64 7.16
CA ARG A 106 27.73 20.90 8.41
C ARG A 106 27.31 21.82 9.56
N PRO A 107 26.41 21.39 10.47
CA PRO A 107 25.76 20.09 10.49
C PRO A 107 24.61 19.99 9.48
N GLN A 108 24.49 18.84 8.83
CA GLN A 108 23.36 18.57 7.94
C GLN A 108 22.09 18.22 8.75
N SER A 109 20.93 18.45 8.14
CA SER A 109 19.63 18.14 8.74
C SER A 109 19.05 16.86 8.13
N GLY A 110 18.40 16.05 8.96
CA GLY A 110 17.54 14.94 8.54
C GLY A 110 18.25 13.63 8.17
N ILE A 111 19.57 13.58 8.05
CA ILE A 111 20.31 12.36 7.64
C ILE A 111 20.03 11.17 8.59
N SER A 112 19.88 11.43 9.90
CA SER A 112 19.61 10.39 10.89
C SER A 112 18.26 9.66 10.73
N PHE A 113 17.36 10.22 9.93
CA PHE A 113 16.07 9.62 9.60
C PHE A 113 16.09 8.89 8.25
N ALA A 114 17.20 8.96 7.50
CA ALA A 114 17.31 8.19 6.26
C ALA A 114 17.40 6.69 6.57
N ASP A 115 16.71 5.89 5.75
CA ASP A 115 16.77 4.44 5.86
C ASP A 115 18.04 3.86 5.26
N VAL A 116 18.55 4.52 4.20
CA VAL A 116 19.82 4.19 3.54
C VAL A 116 20.57 5.48 3.20
N VAL A 117 21.89 5.46 3.32
CA VAL A 117 22.76 6.57 2.94
C VAL A 117 23.92 6.04 2.12
N TYR A 118 24.06 6.55 0.89
CA TYR A 118 25.22 6.34 0.05
C TYR A 118 26.11 7.58 0.09
N GLU A 119 27.39 7.39 0.29
CA GLU A 119 28.38 8.45 0.15
C GLU A 119 29.25 8.21 -1.08
N ALA A 120 29.31 9.16 -1.98
CA ALA A 120 30.18 9.09 -3.15
C ALA A 120 30.78 10.45 -3.48
N ILE A 121 31.96 10.44 -4.12
CA ILE A 121 32.65 11.64 -4.58
C ILE A 121 31.81 12.32 -5.66
N ALA A 122 31.54 13.60 -5.50
CA ALA A 122 30.76 14.38 -6.45
C ALA A 122 31.68 15.23 -7.36
N GLU A 123 32.50 16.11 -6.79
CA GLU A 123 33.40 16.97 -7.52
C GLU A 123 34.51 17.54 -6.58
N GLY A 124 35.70 17.75 -7.13
CA GLY A 124 36.79 18.36 -6.37
C GLY A 124 37.26 17.59 -5.13
N GLY A 125 37.01 16.28 -5.08
CA GLY A 125 37.26 15.43 -3.90
C GLY A 125 36.22 15.57 -2.78
N ILE A 126 35.17 16.38 -2.98
CA ILE A 126 34.08 16.54 -2.02
C ILE A 126 33.03 15.47 -2.28
N THR A 127 32.54 14.82 -1.23
CA THR A 127 31.50 13.83 -1.32
C THR A 127 30.11 14.46 -1.19
N ARG A 128 29.11 13.71 -1.63
CA ARG A 128 27.67 13.96 -1.34
C ARG A 128 27.04 12.71 -0.78
N PHE A 129 25.98 12.91 0.00
CA PHE A 129 25.14 11.83 0.46
C PHE A 129 23.90 11.75 -0.43
N LEU A 130 23.62 10.56 -0.99
CA LEU A 130 22.30 10.19 -1.43
C LEU A 130 21.60 9.53 -0.24
N THR A 131 20.60 10.19 0.31
CA THR A 131 19.79 9.71 1.43
C THR A 131 18.46 9.20 0.91
N VAL A 132 18.09 7.97 1.26
CA VAL A 132 16.81 7.35 0.86
C VAL A 132 15.91 7.29 2.08
N PHE A 133 14.73 7.89 1.97
CA PHE A 133 13.69 7.93 3.00
C PHE A 133 12.48 7.12 2.55
N TYR A 134 12.00 6.23 3.38
CA TYR A 134 10.81 5.42 3.12
C TYR A 134 10.06 5.05 4.38
N CYS A 135 10.73 4.40 5.35
CA CYS A 135 10.11 3.89 6.57
C CYS A 135 10.02 4.93 7.68
N GLN A 136 10.79 6.01 7.57
CA GLN A 136 10.82 7.14 8.48
C GLN A 136 10.55 8.45 7.74
N ASP A 137 10.04 9.45 8.48
CA ASP A 137 9.84 10.81 8.01
C ASP A 137 10.83 11.76 8.65
N ALA A 138 11.38 12.66 7.87
CA ALA A 138 12.25 13.74 8.33
C ALA A 138 11.56 15.09 8.13
N GLU A 139 11.45 15.87 9.20
CA GLU A 139 10.81 17.20 9.16
C GLU A 139 11.56 18.19 8.25
N VAL A 140 12.88 18.13 8.29
CA VAL A 140 13.77 18.98 7.51
C VAL A 140 14.94 18.14 7.01
N VAL A 141 15.25 18.27 5.72
CA VAL A 141 16.39 17.60 5.09
C VAL A 141 17.24 18.63 4.35
N GLY A 142 18.54 18.59 4.55
CA GLY A 142 19.43 19.49 3.82
C GLY A 142 20.83 19.68 4.41
N PRO A 143 21.62 20.52 3.73
CA PRO A 143 21.34 21.30 2.52
C PRO A 143 21.29 20.42 1.27
N VAL A 144 20.27 20.62 0.45
CA VAL A 144 20.02 19.81 -0.76
C VAL A 144 20.91 20.30 -1.91
N ARG A 145 21.42 19.37 -2.71
CA ARG A 145 22.27 19.63 -3.87
C ARG A 145 21.82 18.85 -5.11
N SER A 146 22.38 19.22 -6.26
CA SER A 146 22.10 18.54 -7.54
C SER A 146 22.55 17.08 -7.52
N ALA A 147 21.74 16.19 -8.08
CA ALA A 147 22.11 14.81 -8.33
C ALA A 147 23.10 14.71 -9.49
N ARG A 148 23.98 13.71 -9.44
CA ARG A 148 24.79 13.24 -10.58
C ARG A 148 24.15 11.95 -11.10
N THR A 149 24.38 11.62 -12.37
CA THR A 149 23.74 10.47 -13.03
C THR A 149 23.92 9.16 -12.29
N TYR A 150 25.11 8.87 -11.78
CA TYR A 150 25.39 7.63 -11.02
C TYR A 150 24.59 7.51 -9.71
N PHE A 151 24.16 8.62 -9.11
CA PHE A 151 23.26 8.56 -7.95
C PHE A 151 21.83 8.14 -8.36
N ILE A 152 21.45 8.43 -9.60
CA ILE A 152 20.16 7.97 -10.15
C ILE A 152 20.19 6.45 -10.31
N ASP A 153 21.34 5.90 -10.74
CA ASP A 153 21.51 4.44 -10.85
C ASP A 153 21.34 3.76 -9.49
N PHE A 154 21.94 4.31 -8.42
CA PHE A 154 21.74 3.78 -7.05
C PHE A 154 20.28 3.90 -6.60
N LEU A 155 19.62 5.00 -6.92
CA LEU A 155 18.23 5.23 -6.53
C LEU A 155 17.25 4.30 -7.26
N SER A 156 17.57 3.89 -8.49
CA SER A 156 16.74 3.00 -9.29
C SER A 156 16.52 1.62 -8.65
N GLU A 157 17.44 1.17 -7.78
CA GLU A 157 17.30 -0.08 -7.02
C GLU A 157 16.06 -0.08 -6.09
N TYR A 158 15.60 1.10 -5.70
CA TYR A 158 14.46 1.27 -4.79
C TYR A 158 13.14 1.57 -5.52
N GLY A 159 13.13 1.60 -6.85
CA GLY A 159 11.97 2.03 -7.62
C GLY A 159 11.59 3.51 -7.43
N ALA A 160 12.50 4.29 -6.83
CA ALA A 160 12.31 5.71 -6.53
C ALA A 160 12.83 6.60 -7.67
N PHE A 161 12.14 7.70 -7.92
CA PHE A 161 12.54 8.71 -8.90
C PHE A 161 12.40 10.11 -8.29
#